data_d34c52c6351cbea089e078ebab5cb9d4
#
_entry.id   d34c52c6351cbea089e078ebab5cb9d4
#
_cell.length_a   1.000
_cell.length_b   1.000
_cell.length_c   1.000
_cell.angle_alpha   90.00
_cell.angle_beta   90.00
_cell.angle_gamma   90.00
#
_symmetry.space_group_name_H-M   'P 1'
#
loop_
_entity.id
_entity.type
_entity.pdbx_description
1 polymer ?
#
loop_
_entity_poly.entity_id
_entity_poly.type
_entity_poly.pdbx_seq_one_letter_code
_entity_poly.pdbx_strand_id
1 'polypeptide(L)'
;MNLKNIVTPDMGESITEATVVSIKYREGNSFSRHDILFDLETEKVNIVVSAESAGTLKKLFVKKGDVVTPGSILGEYEELSQ
;
A
#
# COMPACT_ATOMS: atom_id res chain seq x y z
N MET A 1 2.18 -16.62 -12.87
CA MET A 1 2.37 -15.32 -12.19
C MET A 1 1.15 -14.97 -11.37
N ASN A 2 1.35 -14.62 -10.12
CA ASN A 2 0.27 -14.18 -9.24
C ASN A 2 0.39 -12.69 -9.01
N LEU A 3 -0.42 -11.92 -9.73
CA LEU A 3 -0.48 -10.49 -9.51
C LEU A 3 -1.54 -10.20 -8.47
N LYS A 4 -1.19 -9.39 -7.50
CA LYS A 4 -2.10 -9.00 -6.41
C LYS A 4 -2.11 -7.49 -6.26
N ASN A 5 -3.23 -6.98 -5.79
CA ASN A 5 -3.37 -5.56 -5.54
C ASN A 5 -2.99 -5.22 -4.11
N ILE A 6 -2.38 -4.06 -3.95
CA ILE A 6 -2.15 -3.48 -2.63
C ILE A 6 -3.29 -2.51 -2.42
N VAL A 7 -4.12 -2.78 -1.43
CA VAL A 7 -5.38 -2.06 -1.23
C VAL A 7 -5.33 -1.23 0.05
N THR A 8 -5.90 -0.04 -0.02
CA THR A 8 -6.01 0.81 1.16
C THR A 8 -6.92 0.12 2.17
N PRO A 9 -6.46 -0.07 3.42
CA PRO A 9 -7.24 -0.77 4.42
C PRO A 9 -8.44 0.05 4.91
N ASP A 10 -9.37 -0.63 5.55
CA ASP A 10 -10.46 0.02 6.26
C ASP A 10 -9.85 0.74 7.46
N MET A 11 -10.19 2.01 7.61
CA MET A 11 -9.59 2.86 8.65
C MET A 11 -10.61 3.24 9.73
N GLY A 12 -11.78 2.62 9.72
CA GLY A 12 -12.84 2.91 10.66
C GLY A 12 -13.91 3.81 10.05
N GLU A 13 -15.08 3.83 10.69
CA GLU A 13 -16.24 4.50 10.13
C GLU A 13 -16.09 6.01 9.95
N SER A 14 -15.33 6.63 10.83
CA SER A 14 -15.20 8.08 10.80
C SER A 14 -14.05 8.56 9.92
N ILE A 15 -13.26 7.65 9.36
CA ILE A 15 -12.12 8.00 8.53
C ILE A 15 -12.41 7.58 7.10
N THR A 16 -12.61 8.57 6.22
CA THR A 16 -13.03 8.32 4.85
C THR A 16 -11.92 8.52 3.84
N GLU A 17 -10.79 9.08 4.25
CA GLU A 17 -9.68 9.30 3.34
C GLU A 17 -8.36 9.43 4.10
N ALA A 18 -7.28 9.23 3.37
CA ALA A 18 -5.93 9.36 3.91
C ALA A 18 -5.02 9.93 2.83
N THR A 19 -3.93 10.54 3.27
CA THR A 19 -2.92 11.08 2.36
C THR A 19 -1.70 10.16 2.37
N VAL A 20 -1.18 9.85 1.20
CA VAL A 20 0.05 9.07 1.08
C VAL A 20 1.22 9.97 1.45
N VAL A 21 1.87 9.68 2.57
CA VAL A 21 2.99 10.51 3.03
C VAL A 21 4.34 9.89 2.73
N SER A 22 4.39 8.57 2.53
CA SER A 22 5.64 7.90 2.21
C SER A 22 5.37 6.62 1.46
N ILE A 23 6.21 6.35 0.46
CA ILE A 23 6.19 5.11 -0.32
C ILE A 23 7.56 4.48 -0.14
N LYS A 24 7.60 3.29 0.43
CA LYS A 24 8.86 2.67 0.85
C LYS A 24 9.56 1.88 -0.25
N TYR A 25 8.82 1.49 -1.29
CA TYR A 25 9.36 0.66 -2.37
C TYR A 25 9.05 1.27 -3.72
N ARG A 26 9.90 0.98 -4.69
CA ARG A 26 9.74 1.45 -6.07
C ARG A 26 9.34 0.28 -6.95
N GLU A 27 8.82 0.58 -8.13
CA GLU A 27 8.55 -0.44 -9.12
C GLU A 27 9.85 -1.20 -9.40
N GLY A 28 9.76 -2.52 -9.39
CA GLY A 28 10.90 -3.40 -9.60
C GLY A 28 11.57 -3.88 -8.31
N ASN A 29 11.29 -3.27 -7.18
CA ASN A 29 11.88 -3.69 -5.91
C ASN A 29 11.10 -4.84 -5.30
N SER A 30 11.82 -5.72 -4.60
CA SER A 30 11.22 -6.84 -3.88
C SER A 30 11.11 -6.52 -2.40
N PHE A 31 10.10 -7.10 -1.77
CA PHE A 31 9.87 -6.91 -0.35
C PHE A 31 9.45 -8.23 0.28
N SER A 32 9.53 -8.27 1.60
CA SER A 32 9.16 -9.45 2.38
C SER A 32 7.79 -9.25 2.99
N ARG A 33 7.18 -10.36 3.37
CA ARG A 33 5.92 -10.33 4.11
C ARG A 33 6.09 -9.46 5.35
N HIS A 34 5.09 -8.63 5.62
CA HIS A 34 5.04 -7.69 6.75
C HIS A 34 5.90 -6.43 6.59
N ASP A 35 6.66 -6.31 5.51
CA ASP A 35 7.38 -5.06 5.26
C ASP A 35 6.37 -3.93 5.06
N ILE A 36 6.70 -2.75 5.56
CA ILE A 36 5.85 -1.58 5.40
C ILE A 36 6.05 -1.04 4.00
N LEU A 37 4.98 -0.93 3.24
CA LEU A 37 5.02 -0.46 1.86
C LEU A 37 4.66 1.01 1.75
N PHE A 38 3.69 1.46 2.52
CA PHE A 38 3.18 2.83 2.47
C PHE A 38 2.92 3.34 3.87
N ASP A 39 3.14 4.64 4.06
CA ASP A 39 2.67 5.36 5.24
C ASP A 39 1.54 6.27 4.79
N LEU A 40 0.43 6.21 5.49
CA LEU A 40 -0.74 7.03 5.21
C LEU A 40 -1.06 7.88 6.44
N GLU A 41 -1.51 9.10 6.23
CA GLU A 41 -1.87 10.00 7.31
C GLU A 41 -3.34 10.38 7.19
N THR A 42 -4.06 10.32 8.29
CA THR A 42 -5.44 10.78 8.36
C THR A 42 -5.51 11.94 9.35
N GLU A 43 -6.68 12.54 9.49
CA GLU A 43 -6.85 13.63 10.46
C GLU A 43 -6.70 13.17 11.91
N LYS A 44 -6.80 11.89 12.18
CA LYS A 44 -6.74 11.35 13.54
C LYS A 44 -5.52 10.51 13.85
N VAL A 45 -5.12 9.65 12.92
CA VAL A 45 -4.05 8.68 13.15
C VAL A 45 -3.22 8.50 11.91
N ASN A 46 -2.01 7.95 12.11
CA ASN A 46 -1.16 7.51 11.02
C ASN A 46 -1.36 6.01 10.85
N ILE A 47 -1.40 5.57 9.61
CA ILE A 47 -1.67 4.18 9.27
C ILE A 47 -0.56 3.68 8.36
N VAL A 48 -0.16 2.44 8.54
CA VAL A 48 0.81 1.82 7.64
C VAL A 48 0.12 0.72 6.83
N VAL A 49 0.58 0.55 5.60
CA VAL A 49 0.13 -0.54 4.75
C VAL A 49 1.29 -1.49 4.60
N SER A 50 1.13 -2.70 5.15
CA SER A 50 2.17 -3.72 5.14
C SER A 50 1.90 -4.76 4.07
N ALA A 51 2.95 -5.43 3.63
CA ALA A 51 2.83 -6.49 2.65
C ALA A 51 2.17 -7.72 3.29
N GLU A 52 1.18 -8.27 2.61
CA GLU A 52 0.53 -9.50 3.07
C GLU A 52 1.35 -10.73 2.73
N SER A 53 2.20 -10.61 1.72
CA SER A 53 3.09 -11.69 1.31
C SER A 53 4.31 -11.07 0.64
N ALA A 54 5.37 -11.84 0.54
CA ALA A 54 6.58 -11.41 -0.16
C ALA A 54 6.29 -11.28 -1.65
N GLY A 55 6.90 -10.30 -2.29
CA GLY A 55 6.69 -10.09 -3.71
C GLY A 55 7.58 -9.02 -4.28
N THR A 56 7.34 -8.72 -5.55
CA THR A 56 8.04 -7.69 -6.29
C THR A 56 7.01 -6.66 -6.75
N LEU A 57 7.24 -5.41 -6.41
CA LEU A 57 6.33 -4.33 -6.80
C LEU A 57 6.38 -4.14 -8.31
N LYS A 58 5.23 -4.25 -8.97
CA LYS A 58 5.16 -4.12 -10.42
C LYS A 58 4.67 -2.75 -10.86
N LYS A 59 3.65 -2.22 -10.19
CA LYS A 59 3.09 -0.92 -10.54
C LYS A 59 2.70 -0.15 -9.31
N LEU A 60 2.93 1.16 -9.36
CA LEU A 60 2.45 2.09 -8.35
C LEU A 60 1.37 2.94 -9.02
N PHE A 61 0.21 3.01 -8.38
CA PHE A 61 -0.90 3.80 -8.89
C PHE A 61 -1.06 5.13 -8.16
N VAL A 62 -0.26 5.34 -7.11
CA VAL A 62 -0.32 6.55 -6.32
C VAL A 62 1.09 7.11 -6.14
N LYS A 63 1.16 8.34 -5.71
CA LYS A 63 2.42 9.01 -5.40
C LYS A 63 2.27 9.78 -4.10
N LYS A 64 3.39 10.18 -3.53
CA LYS A 64 3.41 10.97 -2.31
C LYS A 64 2.53 12.21 -2.49
N GLY A 65 1.65 12.44 -1.54
CA GLY A 65 0.71 13.55 -1.57
C GLY A 65 -0.68 13.20 -2.08
N ASP A 66 -0.85 12.03 -2.70
CA ASP A 66 -2.15 11.61 -3.19
C ASP A 66 -3.09 11.30 -2.03
N VAL A 67 -4.37 11.59 -2.24
CA VAL A 67 -5.42 11.25 -1.28
C VAL A 67 -6.08 9.96 -1.74
N VAL A 68 -6.23 9.01 -0.82
CA VAL A 68 -6.80 7.69 -1.11
C VAL A 68 -7.95 7.41 -0.16
N THR A 69 -8.83 6.50 -0.56
CA THR A 69 -9.98 6.10 0.24
C THR A 69 -9.89 4.60 0.52
N PRO A 70 -10.59 4.09 1.54
CA PRO A 70 -10.60 2.66 1.82
C PRO A 70 -11.01 1.88 0.56
N GLY A 71 -10.25 0.85 0.24
CA GLY A 71 -10.50 0.07 -0.96
C GLY A 71 -9.79 0.56 -2.21
N SER A 72 -9.20 1.77 -2.19
CA SER A 72 -8.42 2.26 -3.33
C SER A 72 -7.21 1.38 -3.55
N ILE A 73 -6.88 1.11 -4.81
CA ILE A 73 -5.72 0.30 -5.15
C ILE A 73 -4.50 1.19 -5.19
N LEU A 74 -3.51 0.87 -4.34
CA LEU A 74 -2.29 1.65 -4.22
C LEU A 74 -1.22 1.18 -5.21
N GLY A 75 -1.23 -0.10 -5.52
CA GLY A 75 -0.25 -0.66 -6.42
C GLY A 75 -0.55 -2.10 -6.72
N GLU A 76 0.31 -2.70 -7.52
CA GLU A 76 0.18 -4.10 -7.92
C GLU A 76 1.54 -4.77 -7.76
N TYR A 77 1.54 -5.97 -7.23
CA TYR A 77 2.78 -6.70 -7.04
C TYR A 77 2.63 -8.14 -7.50
N GLU A 78 3.75 -8.74 -7.84
CA GLU A 78 3.82 -10.15 -8.17
C GLU A 78 4.21 -10.91 -6.92
N GLU A 79 3.33 -11.80 -6.47
CA GLU A 79 3.59 -12.58 -5.27
C GLU A 79 4.64 -13.63 -5.55
N LEU A 80 5.63 -13.76 -4.66
CA LEU A 80 6.64 -14.79 -4.79
C LEU A 80 6.11 -16.12 -4.30
N SER A 81 6.27 -17.15 -5.12
CA SER A 81 5.89 -18.51 -4.74
C SER A 81 6.89 -19.09 -3.77
N GLN A 82 6.39 -19.89 -2.86
CA GLN A 82 7.23 -20.63 -1.94
C GLN A 82 7.25 -22.08 -2.33
#